data_803d4104e6f99b96da785d797494063f
#
_entry.id   803d4104e6f99b96da785d797494063f
#
_cell.length_a   1.000
_cell.length_b   1.000
_cell.length_c   1.000
_cell.angle_alpha   90.00
_cell.angle_beta   90.00
_cell.angle_gamma   90.00
#
_symmetry.space_group_name_H-M   'P 1'
#
loop_
_entity.id
_entity.type
_entity.pdbx_description
1 polymer ?
#
loop_
_entity_poly.entity_id
_entity_poly.type
_entity_poly.pdbx_seq_one_letter_code
_entity_poly.pdbx_strand_id
1 'polypeptide(L)'
;LKEPTESGTLLGAWWRDDGSILIGGGLPPGIYRVPEDGGAVEPVVLADPEVGERSLEFPEPLPKGDGMLLTVSQVTSEGPVLFLAVQSMSNGRRTILAEGVPFGHYAASGHVVYPSGGRLLALPFDPESMEPTGEAVDVSEPGMGNPPYEWAFTPDGTLVYGRTTSNLRPAPTLMFVDENGAEDVISMPSFVHADRLRLSPDGRRILYGAQNEGTRVKDVWLYDLDSGGQAKVTFHPDIEENPIWTPDGEKVVFTSDQDGKADLYWKPVDSEGPAERLTDMDPRLTPIAHSFSPDGEVLFFSDWGPSELGCDLWTVLVNESPPRVERLKSGEGCMWHPLISSDGRWLAFLWNAIPCIAPYPAMDQVQPVTDQAATSLAWNPDGSSIYYLDNWGNIGEIEIQTEPTLSFRPYRGVLGGTFDSLDITPDGKRFLVIKTELGEPITELVVVENWFEELKRKAPPSR
;
A
#
# COMPACT_ATOMS: atom_id res chain seq x y z
N LEU A 1 9.90 24.67 3.62
CA LEU A 1 8.49 24.74 3.25
C LEU A 1 7.68 24.50 4.51
N LYS A 2 6.85 25.45 4.95
CA LYS A 2 5.80 25.14 5.91
C LYS A 2 4.84 24.24 5.17
N GLU A 3 4.55 23.06 5.74
CA GLU A 3 3.69 22.06 5.14
C GLU A 3 2.35 22.68 4.70
N PRO A 4 1.94 22.43 3.46
CA PRO A 4 0.74 23.05 2.90
C PRO A 4 -0.56 22.54 3.49
N THR A 5 -0.55 21.38 4.14
CA THR A 5 -1.72 20.75 4.76
C THR A 5 -1.26 19.79 5.82
N GLU A 6 -1.95 19.71 6.91
CA GLU A 6 -1.72 18.68 7.91
C GLU A 6 -1.83 17.28 7.26
N SER A 7 -0.67 16.63 7.06
CA SER A 7 -0.48 15.21 6.69
C SER A 7 -1.27 14.61 5.50
N GLY A 8 -1.22 15.20 4.32
CA GLY A 8 -1.62 14.51 3.08
C GLY A 8 -0.41 13.92 2.35
N THR A 9 -0.51 12.71 1.80
CA THR A 9 0.51 12.17 0.91
C THR A 9 0.62 13.02 -0.34
N LEU A 10 1.84 13.47 -0.68
CA LEU A 10 2.10 14.19 -1.93
C LEU A 10 2.36 13.16 -3.04
N LEU A 11 1.59 13.25 -4.12
CA LEU A 11 1.63 12.32 -5.24
C LEU A 11 1.90 13.09 -6.54
N GLY A 12 3.19 13.32 -6.81
CA GLY A 12 3.67 14.03 -7.98
C GLY A 12 3.69 15.54 -7.81
N ALA A 13 4.63 16.17 -8.52
CA ALA A 13 4.78 17.62 -8.57
C ALA A 13 5.24 18.07 -9.95
N TRP A 14 4.84 19.27 -10.36
CA TRP A 14 5.26 19.92 -11.61
C TRP A 14 5.67 21.36 -11.38
N TRP A 15 6.91 21.70 -11.77
CA TRP A 15 7.41 23.08 -11.70
C TRP A 15 7.04 23.84 -12.97
N ARG A 16 6.33 24.95 -12.81
CA ARG A 16 5.86 25.78 -13.92
C ARG A 16 6.82 26.91 -14.24
N ASP A 17 6.78 27.39 -15.48
CA ASP A 17 7.60 28.51 -15.95
C ASP A 17 7.31 29.82 -15.20
N ASP A 18 6.14 29.94 -14.56
CA ASP A 18 5.75 31.12 -13.78
C ASP A 18 6.32 31.13 -12.34
N GLY A 19 7.18 30.15 -12.00
CA GLY A 19 7.78 29.99 -10.66
C GLY A 19 6.85 29.35 -9.64
N SER A 20 5.69 28.85 -10.04
CA SER A 20 4.82 28.08 -9.16
C SER A 20 5.02 26.58 -9.34
N ILE A 21 4.73 25.81 -8.28
CA ILE A 21 4.78 24.36 -8.27
C ILE A 21 3.34 23.85 -8.11
N LEU A 22 2.92 22.97 -9.03
CA LEU A 22 1.70 22.18 -8.84
C LEU A 22 2.06 20.91 -8.09
N ILE A 23 1.23 20.53 -7.13
CA ILE A 23 1.37 19.30 -6.35
C ILE A 23 0.06 18.55 -6.32
N GLY A 24 0.12 17.23 -6.48
CA GLY A 24 -1.02 16.32 -6.35
C GLY A 24 -1.11 15.73 -4.94
N GLY A 25 -2.31 15.37 -4.49
CA GLY A 25 -2.57 14.84 -3.16
C GLY A 25 -3.16 15.90 -2.21
N GLY A 26 -2.75 15.89 -0.95
CA GLY A 26 -3.20 16.87 0.05
C GLY A 26 -4.56 16.57 0.67
N LEU A 27 -5.04 17.50 1.53
CA LEU A 27 -6.32 17.43 2.20
C LEU A 27 -7.01 18.80 2.22
N PRO A 28 -8.25 18.85 1.71
CA PRO A 28 -8.93 17.79 0.96
C PRO A 28 -8.14 17.33 -0.27
N PRO A 29 -8.35 16.08 -0.77
CA PRO A 29 -7.61 15.57 -1.92
C PRO A 29 -7.79 16.43 -3.17
N GLY A 30 -6.67 16.73 -3.87
CA GLY A 30 -6.74 17.63 -5.04
C GLY A 30 -5.39 17.96 -5.64
N ILE A 31 -5.40 18.92 -6.56
CA ILE A 31 -4.21 19.57 -7.08
C ILE A 31 -4.10 20.97 -6.46
N TYR A 32 -2.90 21.28 -5.98
CA TYR A 32 -2.61 22.56 -5.32
C TYR A 32 -1.48 23.29 -6.01
N ARG A 33 -1.48 24.60 -5.85
CA ARG A 33 -0.41 25.50 -6.32
C ARG A 33 0.35 26.08 -5.13
N VAL A 34 1.66 26.03 -5.21
CA VAL A 34 2.59 26.60 -4.21
C VAL A 34 3.59 27.51 -4.93
N PRO A 35 3.84 28.75 -4.49
CA PRO A 35 4.93 29.56 -5.02
C PRO A 35 6.31 28.92 -4.74
N GLU A 36 7.29 29.07 -5.64
CA GLU A 36 8.64 28.49 -5.49
C GLU A 36 9.41 29.03 -4.28
N ASP A 37 9.14 30.27 -3.88
CA ASP A 37 9.73 30.94 -2.71
C ASP A 37 8.97 30.63 -1.41
N GLY A 38 7.96 29.78 -1.47
CA GLY A 38 7.07 29.46 -0.36
C GLY A 38 5.91 30.44 -0.25
N GLY A 39 4.94 30.12 0.57
CA GLY A 39 3.76 30.98 0.78
C GLY A 39 2.48 30.18 0.96
N ALA A 40 1.36 30.80 0.67
CA ALA A 40 0.05 30.16 0.78
C ALA A 40 -0.11 29.06 -0.29
N VAL A 41 -0.64 27.93 0.13
CA VAL A 41 -1.04 26.84 -0.75
C VAL A 41 -2.46 27.10 -1.20
N GLU A 42 -2.69 27.08 -2.50
CA GLU A 42 -4.00 27.37 -3.09
C GLU A 42 -4.52 26.13 -3.83
N PRO A 43 -5.77 25.68 -3.57
CA PRO A 43 -6.37 24.60 -4.33
C PRO A 43 -6.62 25.05 -5.77
N VAL A 44 -6.25 24.19 -6.73
CA VAL A 44 -6.46 24.40 -8.17
C VAL A 44 -7.64 23.57 -8.66
N VAL A 45 -7.66 22.28 -8.29
CA VAL A 45 -8.75 21.33 -8.55
C VAL A 45 -8.88 20.45 -7.32
N LEU A 46 -10.10 20.24 -6.84
CA LEU A 46 -10.37 19.29 -5.78
C LEU A 46 -10.99 18.01 -6.36
N ALA A 47 -10.72 16.89 -5.72
CA ALA A 47 -11.38 15.64 -6.01
C ALA A 47 -12.88 15.73 -5.64
N ASP A 48 -13.71 15.06 -6.40
CA ASP A 48 -15.17 15.00 -6.17
C ASP A 48 -15.53 13.67 -5.48
N PRO A 49 -15.77 13.68 -4.15
CA PRO A 49 -16.11 12.45 -3.43
C PRO A 49 -17.52 11.92 -3.80
N GLU A 50 -18.40 12.73 -4.39
CA GLU A 50 -19.75 12.27 -4.78
C GLU A 50 -19.70 11.30 -5.97
N VAL A 51 -18.66 11.40 -6.81
CA VAL A 51 -18.39 10.44 -7.89
C VAL A 51 -17.32 9.40 -7.52
N GLY A 52 -16.92 9.34 -6.24
CA GLY A 52 -15.98 8.34 -5.73
C GLY A 52 -14.51 8.69 -5.93
N GLU A 53 -14.15 9.92 -6.30
CA GLU A 53 -12.74 10.33 -6.40
C GLU A 53 -12.07 10.38 -5.02
N ARG A 54 -10.86 9.80 -4.92
CA ARG A 54 -10.08 9.68 -3.69
C ARG A 54 -8.84 10.56 -3.69
N SER A 55 -8.20 10.72 -4.87
CA SER A 55 -7.04 11.59 -5.04
C SER A 55 -6.94 12.08 -6.48
N LEU A 56 -6.27 13.23 -6.64
CA LEU A 56 -5.78 13.73 -7.92
C LEU A 56 -4.26 13.82 -7.82
N GLU A 57 -3.56 13.23 -8.79
CA GLU A 57 -2.13 12.93 -8.70
C GLU A 57 -1.39 13.34 -9.98
N PHE A 58 -0.07 13.51 -9.90
CA PHE A 58 0.83 13.73 -11.04
C PHE A 58 0.35 14.82 -12.01
N PRO A 59 0.12 16.07 -11.53
CA PRO A 59 -0.37 17.16 -12.37
C PRO A 59 0.70 17.59 -13.38
N GLU A 60 0.35 17.63 -14.66
CA GLU A 60 1.18 18.15 -15.74
C GLU A 60 0.36 19.12 -16.62
N PRO A 61 0.65 20.44 -16.61
CA PRO A 61 -0.02 21.39 -17.48
C PRO A 61 0.26 21.11 -18.95
N LEU A 62 -0.78 21.12 -19.77
CA LEU A 62 -0.64 20.99 -21.23
C LEU A 62 -0.12 22.29 -21.85
N PRO A 63 0.58 22.22 -22.98
CA PRO A 63 0.94 23.41 -23.75
C PRO A 63 -0.31 24.23 -24.11
N LYS A 64 -0.19 25.56 -24.08
CA LYS A 64 -1.28 26.52 -24.39
C LYS A 64 -2.36 26.68 -23.30
N GLY A 65 -2.20 26.06 -22.12
CA GLY A 65 -2.65 26.65 -20.86
C GLY A 65 -4.03 26.35 -20.32
N ASP A 66 -4.93 25.67 -21.04
CA ASP A 66 -6.27 25.36 -20.47
C ASP A 66 -6.37 23.94 -19.92
N GLY A 67 -5.54 23.01 -20.39
CA GLY A 67 -5.58 21.61 -19.99
C GLY A 67 -4.52 21.23 -18.94
N MET A 68 -4.85 20.27 -18.11
CA MET A 68 -3.94 19.60 -17.19
C MET A 68 -4.09 18.09 -17.31
N LEU A 69 -3.01 17.39 -17.65
CA LEU A 69 -2.92 15.96 -17.55
C LEU A 69 -2.75 15.59 -16.07
N LEU A 70 -3.47 14.59 -15.60
CA LEU A 70 -3.43 14.13 -14.20
C LEU A 70 -3.91 12.69 -14.09
N THR A 71 -3.58 12.07 -12.96
CA THR A 71 -4.16 10.77 -12.59
C THR A 71 -5.26 10.98 -11.56
N VAL A 72 -6.37 10.30 -11.75
CA VAL A 72 -7.53 10.27 -10.84
C VAL A 72 -7.59 8.90 -10.20
N SER A 73 -7.47 8.84 -8.89
CA SER A 73 -7.82 7.64 -8.14
C SER A 73 -9.31 7.70 -7.79
N GLN A 74 -10.07 6.73 -8.22
CA GLN A 74 -11.53 6.71 -8.04
C GLN A 74 -11.98 5.32 -7.57
N VAL A 75 -12.92 5.28 -6.63
CA VAL A 75 -13.60 4.04 -6.24
C VAL A 75 -14.82 3.86 -7.14
N THR A 76 -14.83 2.75 -7.86
CA THR A 76 -15.96 2.32 -8.71
C THR A 76 -16.67 1.13 -8.07
N SER A 77 -17.79 0.69 -8.67
CA SER A 77 -18.45 -0.57 -8.26
C SER A 77 -17.57 -1.82 -8.39
N GLU A 78 -16.44 -1.72 -9.10
CA GLU A 78 -15.48 -2.81 -9.30
C GLU A 78 -14.22 -2.64 -8.46
N GLY A 79 -14.21 -1.64 -7.55
CA GLY A 79 -13.09 -1.29 -6.67
C GLY A 79 -12.32 -0.03 -7.09
N PRO A 80 -11.17 0.25 -6.44
CA PRO A 80 -10.36 1.41 -6.75
C PRO A 80 -9.68 1.29 -8.12
N VAL A 81 -9.79 2.35 -8.92
CA VAL A 81 -9.25 2.44 -10.28
C VAL A 81 -8.44 3.72 -10.42
N LEU A 82 -7.31 3.64 -11.12
CA LEU A 82 -6.56 4.81 -11.57
C LEU A 82 -6.95 5.15 -13.00
N PHE A 83 -7.30 6.41 -13.23
CA PHE A 83 -7.59 6.92 -14.57
C PHE A 83 -6.58 7.99 -14.94
N LEU A 84 -5.87 7.79 -16.06
CA LEU A 84 -5.15 8.89 -16.68
C LEU A 84 -6.16 9.77 -17.39
N ALA A 85 -6.20 11.06 -17.07
CA ALA A 85 -7.21 11.99 -17.56
C ALA A 85 -6.63 13.36 -17.92
N VAL A 86 -7.34 14.09 -18.74
CA VAL A 86 -7.12 15.52 -18.97
C VAL A 86 -8.27 16.33 -18.38
N GLN A 87 -7.94 17.33 -17.58
CA GLN A 87 -8.86 18.26 -16.95
C GLN A 87 -8.77 19.62 -17.65
N SER A 88 -9.92 20.13 -18.18
CA SER A 88 -10.01 21.52 -18.61
C SER A 88 -10.14 22.43 -17.38
N MET A 89 -9.28 23.42 -17.30
CA MET A 89 -9.29 24.38 -16.19
C MET A 89 -10.35 25.48 -16.34
N SER A 90 -10.83 25.72 -17.57
CA SER A 90 -11.81 26.77 -17.84
C SER A 90 -13.25 26.34 -17.61
N ASN A 91 -13.58 25.06 -17.85
CA ASN A 91 -14.95 24.56 -17.78
C ASN A 91 -15.14 23.34 -16.88
N GLY A 92 -14.07 22.83 -16.28
CA GLY A 92 -14.09 21.67 -15.38
C GLY A 92 -14.31 20.31 -16.06
N ARG A 93 -14.41 20.27 -17.40
CA ARG A 93 -14.60 19.01 -18.13
C ARG A 93 -13.37 18.13 -17.96
N ARG A 94 -13.61 16.84 -17.71
CA ARG A 94 -12.58 15.82 -17.63
C ARG A 94 -12.78 14.76 -18.72
N THR A 95 -11.71 14.44 -19.44
CA THR A 95 -11.67 13.40 -20.47
C THR A 95 -10.75 12.28 -19.99
N ILE A 96 -11.26 11.06 -19.86
CA ILE A 96 -10.48 9.88 -19.51
C ILE A 96 -9.71 9.42 -20.76
N LEU A 97 -8.40 9.24 -20.62
CA LEU A 97 -7.51 8.79 -21.69
C LEU A 97 -7.19 7.30 -21.60
N ALA A 98 -6.99 6.79 -20.38
CA ALA A 98 -6.69 5.39 -20.14
C ALA A 98 -7.08 4.98 -18.70
N GLU A 99 -7.36 3.69 -18.53
CA GLU A 99 -7.70 3.07 -17.26
C GLU A 99 -6.55 2.18 -16.76
N GLY A 100 -6.38 2.07 -15.44
CA GLY A 100 -5.33 1.28 -14.81
C GLY A 100 -3.93 1.88 -14.98
N VAL A 101 -3.82 3.18 -15.26
CA VAL A 101 -2.57 3.87 -15.58
C VAL A 101 -2.17 4.79 -14.42
N PRO A 102 -0.98 4.58 -13.82
CA PRO A 102 -0.56 5.34 -12.65
C PRO A 102 -0.13 6.78 -12.97
N PHE A 103 0.40 7.05 -14.16
CA PHE A 103 0.79 8.39 -14.63
C PHE A 103 1.02 8.41 -16.15
N GLY A 104 1.08 9.60 -16.72
CA GLY A 104 1.45 9.79 -18.13
C GLY A 104 2.08 11.16 -18.32
N HIS A 105 2.77 11.35 -19.45
CA HIS A 105 3.42 12.61 -19.82
C HIS A 105 3.02 13.05 -21.21
N TYR A 106 2.84 14.35 -21.41
CA TYR A 106 2.61 14.90 -22.72
C TYR A 106 3.95 15.14 -23.47
N ALA A 107 4.08 14.52 -24.64
CA ALA A 107 5.20 14.73 -25.54
C ALA A 107 4.86 15.81 -26.59
N ALA A 108 5.78 16.75 -26.84
CA ALA A 108 5.60 17.82 -27.83
C ALA A 108 5.42 17.32 -29.27
N SER A 109 5.61 16.03 -29.50
CA SER A 109 5.26 15.34 -30.74
C SER A 109 3.74 15.19 -30.97
N GLY A 110 2.89 15.60 -30.03
CA GLY A 110 1.44 15.44 -30.09
C GLY A 110 0.95 14.09 -29.55
N HIS A 111 1.57 13.60 -28.48
CA HIS A 111 1.21 12.32 -27.88
C HIS A 111 1.15 12.43 -26.36
N VAL A 112 0.26 11.67 -25.74
CA VAL A 112 0.35 11.32 -24.33
C VAL A 112 1.01 9.95 -24.21
N VAL A 113 2.12 9.89 -23.48
CA VAL A 113 2.91 8.66 -23.28
C VAL A 113 2.70 8.14 -21.88
N TYR A 114 2.39 6.86 -21.73
CA TYR A 114 2.07 6.25 -20.44
C TYR A 114 2.41 4.77 -20.39
N PRO A 115 2.71 4.22 -19.20
CA PRO A 115 2.92 2.78 -19.02
C PRO A 115 1.59 2.03 -18.90
N SER A 116 1.47 0.87 -19.54
CA SER A 116 0.32 -0.03 -19.38
C SER A 116 0.70 -1.46 -19.73
N GLY A 117 0.35 -2.42 -18.86
CA GLY A 117 0.58 -3.84 -19.08
C GLY A 117 2.04 -4.21 -19.36
N GLY A 118 3.00 -3.55 -18.69
CA GLY A 118 4.43 -3.78 -18.90
C GLY A 118 4.99 -3.19 -20.21
N ARG A 119 4.23 -2.29 -20.85
CA ARG A 119 4.59 -1.61 -22.10
C ARG A 119 4.56 -0.10 -21.94
N LEU A 120 5.27 0.59 -22.80
CA LEU A 120 5.16 2.03 -22.98
C LEU A 120 4.24 2.31 -24.17
N LEU A 121 3.12 2.97 -23.94
CA LEU A 121 2.15 3.31 -24.96
C LEU A 121 2.21 4.81 -25.29
N ALA A 122 2.00 5.15 -26.55
CA ALA A 122 1.83 6.52 -27.03
C ALA A 122 0.44 6.68 -27.64
N LEU A 123 -0.35 7.59 -27.10
CA LEU A 123 -1.68 7.95 -27.56
C LEU A 123 -1.59 9.26 -28.34
N PRO A 124 -1.88 9.29 -29.65
CA PRO A 124 -2.00 10.54 -30.41
C PRO A 124 -3.04 11.46 -29.77
N PHE A 125 -2.68 12.70 -29.48
CA PHE A 125 -3.45 13.60 -28.65
C PHE A 125 -3.33 15.06 -29.10
N ASP A 126 -4.46 15.75 -29.20
CA ASP A 126 -4.50 17.18 -29.47
C ASP A 126 -4.70 17.97 -28.16
N PRO A 127 -3.72 18.76 -27.74
CA PRO A 127 -3.80 19.54 -26.50
C PRO A 127 -4.80 20.72 -26.58
N GLU A 128 -5.24 21.14 -27.79
CA GLU A 128 -6.21 22.23 -27.95
C GLU A 128 -7.65 21.72 -27.75
N SER A 129 -8.02 20.62 -28.37
CA SER A 129 -9.33 19.97 -28.15
C SER A 129 -9.38 19.13 -26.87
N MET A 130 -8.23 18.79 -26.32
CA MET A 130 -8.09 17.87 -25.17
C MET A 130 -8.68 16.49 -25.44
N GLU A 131 -8.51 16.00 -26.67
CA GLU A 131 -9.07 14.72 -27.13
C GLU A 131 -7.99 13.85 -27.79
N PRO A 132 -8.08 12.52 -27.67
CA PRO A 132 -7.31 11.60 -28.48
C PRO A 132 -7.62 11.79 -29.96
N THR A 133 -6.58 11.74 -30.80
CA THR A 133 -6.71 11.82 -32.26
C THR A 133 -6.41 10.48 -32.96
N GLY A 134 -6.21 9.43 -32.20
CA GLY A 134 -5.95 8.07 -32.67
C GLY A 134 -6.00 7.05 -31.55
N GLU A 135 -5.64 5.82 -31.85
CA GLU A 135 -5.51 4.75 -30.85
C GLU A 135 -4.09 4.73 -30.24
N ALA A 136 -3.98 4.22 -29.00
CA ALA A 136 -2.70 4.06 -28.35
C ALA A 136 -1.86 2.97 -29.04
N VAL A 137 -0.58 3.25 -29.26
CA VAL A 137 0.37 2.37 -29.95
C VAL A 137 1.51 2.01 -29.03
N ASP A 138 1.96 0.75 -29.06
CA ASP A 138 3.14 0.28 -28.34
C ASP A 138 4.41 0.91 -28.91
N VAL A 139 5.11 1.67 -28.09
CA VAL A 139 6.36 2.36 -28.42
C VAL A 139 7.53 1.89 -27.55
N SER A 140 7.35 0.78 -26.86
CA SER A 140 8.40 0.17 -26.04
C SER A 140 9.67 -0.08 -26.86
N GLU A 141 10.81 0.17 -26.25
CA GLU A 141 12.12 -0.11 -26.84
C GLU A 141 12.66 -1.46 -26.36
N PRO A 142 13.43 -2.18 -27.20
CA PRO A 142 14.00 -3.46 -26.82
C PRO A 142 14.86 -3.38 -25.55
N GLY A 143 14.55 -4.23 -24.57
CA GLY A 143 15.26 -4.25 -23.28
C GLY A 143 14.88 -3.09 -22.33
N MET A 144 13.88 -2.27 -22.68
CA MET A 144 13.28 -1.36 -21.73
C MET A 144 12.73 -2.20 -20.56
N GLY A 145 13.19 -1.90 -19.35
CA GLY A 145 12.71 -2.56 -18.14
C GLY A 145 11.20 -2.49 -18.00
N ASN A 146 10.63 -3.24 -17.05
CA ASN A 146 9.19 -3.22 -16.86
C ASN A 146 8.78 -1.80 -16.46
N PRO A 147 8.20 -0.96 -17.38
CA PRO A 147 7.70 0.32 -16.95
C PRO A 147 6.70 0.08 -15.82
N PRO A 148 6.69 0.87 -14.76
CA PRO A 148 6.32 2.26 -14.96
C PRO A 148 7.34 3.32 -14.53
N TYR A 149 8.51 3.00 -13.99
CA TYR A 149 9.27 4.04 -13.27
C TYR A 149 10.66 4.36 -13.82
N GLU A 150 11.10 3.68 -14.87
CA GLU A 150 12.50 3.71 -15.31
C GLU A 150 12.69 4.40 -16.68
N TRP A 151 11.84 5.35 -17.01
CA TRP A 151 11.96 6.13 -18.23
C TRP A 151 11.59 7.60 -18.01
N ALA A 152 12.19 8.45 -18.81
CA ALA A 152 11.85 9.87 -18.91
C ALA A 152 12.22 10.38 -20.31
N PHE A 153 11.62 11.48 -20.73
CA PHE A 153 12.05 12.17 -21.94
C PHE A 153 12.14 13.68 -21.72
N THR A 154 13.02 14.29 -22.47
CA THR A 154 13.20 15.74 -22.44
C THR A 154 12.19 16.45 -23.37
N PRO A 155 11.93 17.75 -23.18
CA PRO A 155 11.01 18.51 -24.04
C PRO A 155 11.44 18.55 -25.52
N ASP A 156 12.71 18.33 -25.81
CA ASP A 156 13.27 18.29 -27.17
C ASP A 156 13.24 16.88 -27.82
N GLY A 157 12.74 15.88 -27.08
CA GLY A 157 12.49 14.53 -27.60
C GLY A 157 13.64 13.55 -27.47
N THR A 158 14.48 13.70 -26.46
CA THR A 158 15.44 12.67 -26.06
C THR A 158 14.80 11.78 -25.01
N LEU A 159 14.62 10.47 -25.32
CA LEU A 159 14.17 9.46 -24.37
C LEU A 159 15.37 8.88 -23.64
N VAL A 160 15.24 8.73 -22.31
CA VAL A 160 16.18 7.99 -21.47
C VAL A 160 15.41 6.88 -20.74
N TYR A 161 15.94 5.67 -20.77
CA TYR A 161 15.34 4.55 -20.02
C TYR A 161 16.40 3.60 -19.48
N GLY A 162 16.04 2.91 -18.40
CA GLY A 162 16.84 1.83 -17.83
C GLY A 162 16.70 0.55 -18.67
N ARG A 163 17.83 -0.06 -19.03
CA ARG A 163 17.84 -1.41 -19.63
C ARG A 163 18.20 -2.42 -18.57
N THR A 164 17.37 -3.48 -18.48
CA THR A 164 17.63 -4.66 -17.68
C THR A 164 17.91 -5.85 -18.58
N THR A 165 18.63 -6.85 -18.09
CA THR A 165 18.92 -8.08 -18.86
C THR A 165 17.69 -9.01 -18.91
N SER A 166 16.72 -8.82 -18.02
CA SER A 166 15.48 -9.58 -17.97
C SER A 166 14.29 -8.65 -17.73
N ASN A 167 13.23 -8.79 -18.50
CA ASN A 167 11.97 -8.07 -18.33
C ASN A 167 11.08 -8.73 -17.25
N LEU A 168 11.55 -9.79 -16.61
CA LEU A 168 10.82 -10.51 -15.58
C LEU A 168 11.28 -9.98 -14.22
N ARG A 169 10.40 -9.31 -13.48
CA ARG A 169 10.55 -9.26 -12.02
C ARG A 169 10.32 -10.68 -11.54
N PRO A 170 11.26 -11.25 -10.77
CA PRO A 170 10.99 -12.53 -10.12
C PRO A 170 9.69 -12.41 -9.31
N ALA A 171 8.86 -13.43 -9.39
CA ALA A 171 7.66 -13.47 -8.55
C ALA A 171 8.08 -13.41 -7.07
N PRO A 172 7.34 -12.70 -6.22
CA PRO A 172 7.57 -12.75 -4.79
C PRO A 172 7.58 -14.18 -4.31
N THR A 173 8.51 -14.55 -3.44
CA THR A 173 8.68 -15.91 -2.95
C THR A 173 8.30 -15.97 -1.48
N LEU A 174 7.33 -16.80 -1.15
CA LEU A 174 6.98 -17.10 0.23
C LEU A 174 7.96 -18.12 0.80
N MET A 175 8.48 -17.87 2.00
CA MET A 175 9.44 -18.77 2.63
C MET A 175 9.46 -18.63 4.15
N PHE A 176 9.96 -19.68 4.79
CA PHE A 176 10.52 -19.57 6.12
C PHE A 176 12.02 -19.24 6.01
N VAL A 177 12.48 -18.37 6.91
CA VAL A 177 13.91 -18.09 7.06
C VAL A 177 14.28 -18.12 8.54
N ASP A 178 15.41 -18.74 8.90
CA ASP A 178 15.90 -18.72 10.26
C ASP A 178 16.88 -17.55 10.50
N GLU A 179 17.28 -17.34 11.74
CA GLU A 179 18.25 -16.27 12.11
C GLU A 179 19.64 -16.40 11.43
N ASN A 180 19.98 -17.58 10.91
CA ASN A 180 21.22 -17.81 10.19
C ASN A 180 21.08 -17.60 8.68
N GLY A 181 19.87 -17.25 8.21
CA GLY A 181 19.56 -17.05 6.81
C GLY A 181 19.29 -18.34 6.03
N ALA A 182 19.02 -19.48 6.70
CA ALA A 182 18.61 -20.68 6.01
C ALA A 182 17.15 -20.55 5.52
N GLU A 183 16.97 -20.64 4.21
CA GLU A 183 15.71 -20.44 3.51
C GLU A 183 15.00 -21.78 3.25
N ASP A 184 13.71 -21.83 3.53
CA ASP A 184 12.81 -22.95 3.23
C ASP A 184 11.63 -22.42 2.43
N VAL A 185 11.68 -22.59 1.11
CA VAL A 185 10.72 -22.01 0.15
C VAL A 185 9.40 -22.76 0.19
N ILE A 186 8.31 -22.03 0.32
CA ILE A 186 6.95 -22.54 0.30
C ILE A 186 6.41 -22.41 -1.14
N SER A 187 6.16 -23.55 -1.78
CA SER A 187 5.62 -23.58 -3.14
C SER A 187 4.11 -23.36 -3.12
N MET A 188 3.70 -22.09 -3.23
CA MET A 188 2.29 -21.74 -3.40
C MET A 188 1.94 -21.54 -4.88
N PRO A 189 0.87 -22.18 -5.40
CA PRO A 189 0.35 -21.83 -6.72
C PRO A 189 -0.24 -20.41 -6.70
N SER A 190 0.09 -19.61 -7.70
CA SER A 190 -0.50 -18.25 -7.91
C SER A 190 -0.41 -17.31 -6.72
N PHE A 191 0.81 -16.90 -6.38
CA PHE A 191 1.07 -15.89 -5.35
C PHE A 191 1.20 -14.49 -5.99
N VAL A 192 0.09 -13.96 -6.49
CA VAL A 192 0.06 -12.59 -7.04
C VAL A 192 -0.69 -11.69 -6.07
N HIS A 193 0.01 -10.69 -5.50
CA HIS A 193 -0.55 -9.69 -4.59
C HIS A 193 -1.16 -10.23 -3.29
N ALA A 194 -0.47 -11.14 -2.59
CA ALA A 194 -0.87 -11.51 -1.24
C ALA A 194 -0.52 -10.40 -0.25
N ASP A 195 -1.52 -9.95 0.48
CA ASP A 195 -1.36 -9.01 1.59
C ASP A 195 -1.30 -9.80 2.90
N ARG A 196 -0.46 -9.33 3.83
CA ARG A 196 -0.43 -9.76 5.24
C ARG A 196 -0.58 -11.26 5.48
N LEU A 197 0.53 -11.94 5.45
CA LEU A 197 0.61 -13.35 5.89
C LEU A 197 0.40 -13.47 7.40
N ARG A 198 -0.36 -14.48 7.82
CA ARG A 198 -0.51 -14.84 9.24
C ARG A 198 -0.46 -16.33 9.43
N LEU A 199 0.55 -16.76 10.18
CA LEU A 199 0.70 -18.17 10.56
C LEU A 199 -0.34 -18.52 11.63
N SER A 200 -0.95 -19.71 11.52
CA SER A 200 -1.86 -20.20 12.55
C SER A 200 -1.14 -20.44 13.89
N PRO A 201 -1.84 -20.38 15.04
CA PRO A 201 -1.23 -20.61 16.34
C PRO A 201 -0.52 -21.95 16.50
N ASP A 202 -0.93 -22.98 15.72
CA ASP A 202 -0.28 -24.27 15.67
C ASP A 202 0.87 -24.35 14.66
N GLY A 203 1.11 -23.28 13.89
CA GLY A 203 2.18 -23.18 12.89
C GLY A 203 2.00 -24.02 11.62
N ARG A 204 0.78 -24.53 11.34
CA ARG A 204 0.53 -25.47 10.23
C ARG A 204 -0.20 -24.85 9.04
N ARG A 205 -0.81 -23.70 9.22
CA ARG A 205 -1.64 -23.05 8.20
C ARG A 205 -1.27 -21.57 8.07
N ILE A 206 -1.39 -21.02 6.87
CA ILE A 206 -1.14 -19.60 6.58
C ILE A 206 -2.44 -18.98 6.07
N LEU A 207 -2.88 -17.90 6.70
CA LEU A 207 -3.89 -17.00 6.15
C LEU A 207 -3.24 -15.89 5.33
N TYR A 208 -3.88 -15.51 4.24
CA TYR A 208 -3.47 -14.38 3.41
C TYR A 208 -4.66 -13.79 2.66
N GLY A 209 -4.60 -12.50 2.37
CA GLY A 209 -5.50 -11.87 1.41
C GLY A 209 -4.94 -12.01 0.01
N ALA A 210 -5.74 -12.39 -0.96
CA ALA A 210 -5.30 -12.46 -2.35
C ALA A 210 -6.37 -11.95 -3.31
N GLN A 211 -5.91 -11.25 -4.35
CA GLN A 211 -6.77 -10.77 -5.42
C GLN A 211 -7.15 -11.94 -6.33
N ASN A 212 -8.43 -12.05 -6.66
CA ASN A 212 -8.92 -13.05 -7.60
C ASN A 212 -8.51 -12.71 -9.04
N GLU A 213 -8.16 -13.72 -9.83
CA GLU A 213 -7.82 -13.53 -11.23
C GLU A 213 -8.93 -12.82 -12.00
N GLY A 214 -8.57 -11.77 -12.74
CA GLY A 214 -9.48 -11.02 -13.59
C GLY A 214 -10.46 -10.08 -12.87
N THR A 215 -10.35 -9.97 -11.55
CA THR A 215 -11.15 -9.05 -10.72
C THR A 215 -10.25 -8.20 -9.85
N ARG A 216 -10.81 -7.19 -9.17
CA ARG A 216 -10.12 -6.44 -8.10
C ARG A 216 -10.59 -6.83 -6.70
N VAL A 217 -11.47 -7.83 -6.64
CA VAL A 217 -11.97 -8.36 -5.39
C VAL A 217 -10.87 -9.17 -4.73
N LYS A 218 -10.59 -8.86 -3.49
CA LYS A 218 -9.70 -9.63 -2.62
C LYS A 218 -10.54 -10.54 -1.74
N ASP A 219 -10.08 -11.75 -1.57
CA ASP A 219 -10.63 -12.71 -0.63
C ASP A 219 -9.58 -13.19 0.35
N VAL A 220 -10.04 -13.72 1.47
CA VAL A 220 -9.19 -14.43 2.44
C VAL A 220 -9.02 -15.87 2.01
N TRP A 221 -7.77 -16.31 1.94
CA TRP A 221 -7.35 -17.65 1.58
C TRP A 221 -6.58 -18.32 2.71
N LEU A 222 -6.63 -19.63 2.71
CA LEU A 222 -5.89 -20.51 3.60
C LEU A 222 -4.94 -21.38 2.79
N TYR A 223 -3.70 -21.48 3.23
CA TYR A 223 -2.73 -22.46 2.73
C TYR A 223 -2.37 -23.43 3.85
N ASP A 224 -2.49 -24.73 3.59
CA ASP A 224 -2.12 -25.79 4.52
C ASP A 224 -0.70 -26.27 4.22
N LEU A 225 0.21 -26.12 5.19
CA LEU A 225 1.63 -26.42 5.03
C LEU A 225 1.93 -27.93 4.94
N ASP A 226 1.08 -28.77 5.54
CA ASP A 226 1.29 -30.22 5.53
C ASP A 226 0.87 -30.85 4.20
N SER A 227 -0.25 -30.39 3.63
CA SER A 227 -0.80 -30.95 2.38
C SER A 227 -0.39 -30.16 1.13
N GLY A 228 0.03 -28.89 1.28
CA GLY A 228 0.23 -27.97 0.18
C GLY A 228 -1.08 -27.51 -0.47
N GLY A 229 -2.22 -27.76 0.19
CA GLY A 229 -3.53 -27.38 -0.31
C GLY A 229 -3.90 -25.94 -0.04
N GLN A 230 -4.68 -25.33 -0.94
CA GLN A 230 -5.26 -24.00 -0.77
C GLN A 230 -6.78 -24.10 -0.68
N ALA A 231 -7.38 -23.27 0.17
CA ALA A 231 -8.82 -23.14 0.29
C ALA A 231 -9.20 -21.68 0.43
N LYS A 232 -10.28 -21.28 -0.22
CA LYS A 232 -10.87 -19.96 -0.04
C LYS A 232 -11.68 -19.98 1.26
N VAL A 233 -11.49 -18.98 2.11
CA VAL A 233 -12.18 -18.85 3.42
C VAL A 233 -13.40 -17.96 3.30
N THR A 234 -13.32 -16.89 2.51
CA THR A 234 -14.38 -15.93 2.33
C THR A 234 -14.92 -15.96 0.89
N PHE A 235 -16.18 -15.59 0.68
CA PHE A 235 -16.88 -15.78 -0.60
C PHE A 235 -17.79 -14.60 -0.97
N HIS A 236 -17.69 -13.48 -0.27
CA HIS A 236 -18.50 -12.30 -0.59
C HIS A 236 -18.00 -11.64 -1.89
N PRO A 237 -18.87 -10.99 -2.70
CA PRO A 237 -18.44 -10.29 -3.91
C PRO A 237 -17.63 -9.01 -3.66
N ASP A 238 -17.64 -8.48 -2.43
CA ASP A 238 -16.91 -7.29 -2.03
C ASP A 238 -15.50 -7.62 -1.51
N ILE A 239 -14.74 -6.62 -1.08
CA ILE A 239 -13.36 -6.80 -0.64
C ILE A 239 -13.30 -7.41 0.76
N GLU A 240 -12.48 -8.43 0.92
CA GLU A 240 -12.17 -9.09 2.19
C GLU A 240 -10.66 -9.24 2.32
N GLU A 241 -10.07 -8.55 3.31
CA GLU A 241 -8.61 -8.43 3.41
C GLU A 241 -8.13 -8.36 4.87
N ASN A 242 -6.81 -8.33 5.05
CA ASN A 242 -6.15 -8.19 6.37
C ASN A 242 -6.56 -9.27 7.39
N PRO A 243 -6.49 -10.57 7.03
CA PRO A 243 -6.93 -11.62 7.94
C PRO A 243 -5.97 -11.82 9.10
N ILE A 244 -6.53 -12.17 10.27
CA ILE A 244 -5.79 -12.70 11.43
C ILE A 244 -6.52 -13.89 12.03
N TRP A 245 -5.78 -14.73 12.75
CA TRP A 245 -6.33 -15.85 13.52
C TRP A 245 -6.85 -15.40 14.89
N THR A 246 -7.89 -16.08 15.39
CA THR A 246 -8.12 -16.11 16.84
C THR A 246 -7.06 -16.98 17.52
N PRO A 247 -6.74 -16.76 18.83
CA PRO A 247 -5.69 -17.50 19.52
C PRO A 247 -5.89 -19.03 19.57
N ASP A 248 -7.14 -19.49 19.52
CA ASP A 248 -7.51 -20.91 19.45
C ASP A 248 -7.36 -21.50 18.04
N GLY A 249 -7.16 -20.66 17.01
CA GLY A 249 -7.08 -21.08 15.61
C GLY A 249 -8.39 -21.56 15.00
N GLU A 250 -9.53 -21.33 15.66
CA GLU A 250 -10.85 -21.80 15.20
C GLU A 250 -11.53 -20.79 14.27
N LYS A 251 -11.26 -19.47 14.45
CA LYS A 251 -11.86 -18.42 13.64
C LYS A 251 -10.81 -17.54 12.97
N VAL A 252 -11.27 -16.83 11.97
CA VAL A 252 -10.54 -15.75 11.31
C VAL A 252 -11.28 -14.44 11.47
N VAL A 253 -10.54 -13.36 11.75
CA VAL A 253 -11.03 -11.98 11.69
C VAL A 253 -10.46 -11.32 10.45
N PHE A 254 -11.25 -10.52 9.76
CA PHE A 254 -10.83 -9.80 8.54
C PHE A 254 -11.60 -8.49 8.40
N THR A 255 -11.08 -7.60 7.58
CA THR A 255 -11.76 -6.38 7.16
C THR A 255 -12.64 -6.71 5.96
N SER A 256 -13.91 -6.25 5.96
CA SER A 256 -14.81 -6.39 4.81
C SER A 256 -15.69 -5.14 4.64
N ASP A 257 -16.01 -4.80 3.40
CA ASP A 257 -16.94 -3.73 3.04
C ASP A 257 -18.32 -4.25 2.57
N GLN A 258 -18.64 -5.51 2.90
CA GLN A 258 -19.87 -6.22 2.50
C GLN A 258 -21.19 -5.50 2.87
N ASP A 259 -21.19 -4.63 3.87
CA ASP A 259 -22.37 -3.83 4.27
C ASP A 259 -22.26 -2.37 3.77
N GLY A 260 -21.43 -2.11 2.72
CA GLY A 260 -21.25 -0.80 2.08
C GLY A 260 -20.30 0.13 2.82
N LYS A 261 -19.60 -0.35 3.85
CA LYS A 261 -18.49 0.31 4.56
C LYS A 261 -17.57 -0.71 5.17
N ALA A 262 -16.31 -0.33 5.36
CA ALA A 262 -15.33 -1.21 5.98
C ALA A 262 -15.60 -1.41 7.48
N ASP A 263 -15.68 -2.67 7.89
CA ASP A 263 -15.77 -3.10 9.29
C ASP A 263 -15.00 -4.40 9.50
N LEU A 264 -14.79 -4.78 10.78
CA LEU A 264 -14.23 -6.09 11.12
C LEU A 264 -15.36 -7.13 11.20
N TYR A 265 -15.07 -8.27 10.60
CA TYR A 265 -15.93 -9.46 10.62
C TYR A 265 -15.12 -10.65 11.07
N TRP A 266 -15.79 -11.66 11.61
CA TRP A 266 -15.19 -12.95 11.90
C TRP A 266 -16.08 -14.11 11.48
N LYS A 267 -15.47 -15.27 11.28
CA LYS A 267 -16.17 -16.52 11.00
C LYS A 267 -15.31 -17.72 11.37
N PRO A 268 -15.90 -18.90 11.63
CA PRO A 268 -15.13 -20.13 11.73
C PRO A 268 -14.38 -20.39 10.42
N VAL A 269 -13.10 -20.81 10.53
CA VAL A 269 -12.23 -21.00 9.36
C VAL A 269 -12.72 -22.07 8.42
N ASP A 270 -13.32 -23.14 8.97
CA ASP A 270 -13.80 -24.29 8.21
C ASP A 270 -15.31 -24.20 7.84
N SER A 271 -15.91 -23.00 7.94
CA SER A 271 -17.34 -22.79 7.69
C SER A 271 -17.58 -22.02 6.38
N GLU A 272 -18.51 -22.50 5.57
CA GLU A 272 -19.07 -21.77 4.43
C GLU A 272 -20.17 -20.76 4.82
N GLY A 273 -20.52 -20.71 6.11
CA GLY A 273 -21.55 -19.79 6.63
C GLY A 273 -21.13 -18.32 6.53
N PRO A 274 -22.10 -17.40 6.72
CA PRO A 274 -21.85 -15.96 6.69
C PRO A 274 -20.90 -15.55 7.82
N ALA A 275 -20.16 -14.47 7.60
CA ALA A 275 -19.38 -13.83 8.63
C ALA A 275 -20.28 -13.00 9.57
N GLU A 276 -19.87 -12.92 10.83
CA GLU A 276 -20.52 -12.10 11.85
C GLU A 276 -19.74 -10.78 12.02
N ARG A 277 -20.45 -9.67 12.05
CA ARG A 277 -19.86 -8.34 12.16
C ARG A 277 -19.41 -8.08 13.60
N LEU A 278 -18.17 -7.62 13.79
CA LEU A 278 -17.58 -7.29 15.08
C LEU A 278 -17.61 -5.79 15.42
N THR A 279 -17.55 -4.93 14.41
CA THR A 279 -17.47 -3.47 14.62
C THR A 279 -18.58 -2.75 13.86
N ASP A 280 -18.87 -1.52 14.29
CA ASP A 280 -19.74 -0.57 13.58
C ASP A 280 -19.04 0.80 13.60
N MET A 281 -18.00 0.93 12.74
CA MET A 281 -17.15 2.10 12.72
C MET A 281 -17.74 3.24 11.90
N ASP A 282 -17.18 4.45 12.06
CA ASP A 282 -17.45 5.57 11.16
C ASP A 282 -17.11 5.13 9.71
N PRO A 283 -18.00 5.35 8.73
CA PRO A 283 -17.79 4.89 7.34
C PRO A 283 -16.56 5.49 6.64
N ARG A 284 -15.93 6.49 7.23
CA ARG A 284 -14.66 7.07 6.73
C ARG A 284 -13.43 6.32 7.23
N LEU A 285 -13.58 5.39 8.18
CA LEU A 285 -12.50 4.62 8.79
C LEU A 285 -12.47 3.21 8.20
N THR A 286 -11.28 2.68 8.02
CA THR A 286 -11.05 1.28 7.64
C THR A 286 -10.36 0.58 8.81
N PRO A 287 -11.07 -0.20 9.62
CA PRO A 287 -10.49 -0.92 10.74
C PRO A 287 -9.66 -2.11 10.23
N ILE A 288 -8.47 -2.27 10.80
CA ILE A 288 -7.51 -3.33 10.48
C ILE A 288 -7.14 -4.08 11.74
N ALA A 289 -7.49 -5.36 11.82
CA ALA A 289 -7.16 -6.23 12.93
C ALA A 289 -5.67 -6.59 12.96
N HIS A 290 -5.07 -6.73 14.18
CA HIS A 290 -3.64 -7.02 14.32
C HIS A 290 -3.31 -8.14 15.29
N SER A 291 -3.90 -8.15 16.49
CA SER A 291 -3.62 -9.17 17.49
C SER A 291 -4.78 -9.35 18.47
N PHE A 292 -4.78 -10.48 19.16
CA PHE A 292 -5.65 -10.76 20.29
C PHE A 292 -4.88 -10.79 21.60
N SER A 293 -5.57 -10.48 22.71
CA SER A 293 -5.08 -10.82 24.05
C SER A 293 -4.87 -12.34 24.16
N PRO A 294 -3.95 -12.80 25.04
CA PRO A 294 -3.67 -14.24 25.17
C PRO A 294 -4.86 -15.10 25.56
N ASP A 295 -5.85 -14.52 26.26
CA ASP A 295 -7.11 -15.17 26.63
C ASP A 295 -8.16 -15.15 25.50
N GLY A 296 -7.89 -14.41 24.40
CA GLY A 296 -8.81 -14.29 23.25
C GLY A 296 -10.01 -13.37 23.50
N GLU A 297 -10.06 -12.63 24.62
CA GLU A 297 -11.20 -11.79 24.97
C GLU A 297 -11.16 -10.40 24.33
N VAL A 298 -9.94 -9.89 24.03
CA VAL A 298 -9.73 -8.55 23.47
C VAL A 298 -9.02 -8.64 22.12
N LEU A 299 -9.66 -8.09 21.09
CA LEU A 299 -9.05 -7.88 19.78
C LEU A 299 -8.46 -6.45 19.71
N PHE A 300 -7.20 -6.33 19.31
CA PHE A 300 -6.53 -5.05 19.08
C PHE A 300 -6.53 -4.75 17.58
N PHE A 301 -6.92 -3.53 17.24
CA PHE A 301 -6.95 -3.08 15.85
C PHE A 301 -6.54 -1.60 15.74
N SER A 302 -6.17 -1.17 14.55
CA SER A 302 -6.02 0.24 14.20
C SER A 302 -7.04 0.61 13.15
N ASP A 303 -7.34 1.89 13.04
CA ASP A 303 -8.11 2.41 11.93
C ASP A 303 -7.18 3.02 10.88
N TRP A 304 -7.69 3.12 9.66
CA TRP A 304 -7.09 3.89 8.59
C TRP A 304 -8.16 4.80 8.01
N GLY A 305 -7.91 6.09 8.04
CA GLY A 305 -8.90 7.08 7.59
C GLY A 305 -8.26 8.37 7.12
N PRO A 306 -9.08 9.39 6.80
CA PRO A 306 -8.59 10.72 6.51
C PRO A 306 -7.72 11.23 7.67
N SER A 307 -6.63 11.93 7.35
CA SER A 307 -5.66 12.42 8.35
C SER A 307 -6.26 13.27 9.48
N GLU A 308 -7.41 13.90 9.22
CA GLU A 308 -8.16 14.67 10.21
C GLU A 308 -8.71 13.80 11.37
N LEU A 309 -8.88 12.50 11.12
CA LEU A 309 -9.36 11.53 12.11
C LEU A 309 -8.22 10.79 12.81
N GLY A 310 -6.97 10.93 12.29
CA GLY A 310 -5.81 10.19 12.75
C GLY A 310 -5.85 8.71 12.35
N CYS A 311 -4.87 7.96 12.83
CA CYS A 311 -4.91 6.51 12.89
C CYS A 311 -4.77 6.16 14.36
N ASP A 312 -5.87 5.74 14.97
CA ASP A 312 -5.93 5.47 16.41
C ASP A 312 -5.80 3.96 16.69
N LEU A 313 -5.48 3.64 17.94
CA LEU A 313 -5.52 2.28 18.44
C LEU A 313 -6.85 2.02 19.14
N TRP A 314 -7.45 0.86 18.84
CA TRP A 314 -8.76 0.46 19.31
C TRP A 314 -8.74 -0.97 19.84
N THR A 315 -9.77 -1.30 20.62
CA THR A 315 -10.04 -2.65 21.10
C THR A 315 -11.49 -3.04 20.84
N VAL A 316 -11.72 -4.34 20.63
CA VAL A 316 -13.05 -4.97 20.67
C VAL A 316 -13.06 -6.01 21.77
N LEU A 317 -13.99 -5.91 22.71
CA LEU A 317 -14.30 -6.97 23.67
C LEU A 317 -15.27 -7.94 22.98
N VAL A 318 -14.70 -9.03 22.44
CA VAL A 318 -15.44 -9.94 21.54
C VAL A 318 -16.42 -10.85 22.25
N ASN A 319 -16.30 -11.02 23.58
CA ASN A 319 -17.19 -11.85 24.40
C ASN A 319 -18.43 -11.11 24.88
N GLU A 320 -18.57 -9.81 24.66
CA GLU A 320 -19.78 -9.05 24.94
C GLU A 320 -20.80 -9.19 23.79
N SER A 321 -22.07 -9.06 24.07
CA SER A 321 -23.12 -9.15 23.03
C SER A 321 -24.05 -7.92 23.11
N PRO A 322 -23.99 -6.97 22.15
CA PRO A 322 -23.06 -6.94 21.01
C PRO A 322 -21.60 -6.72 21.47
N PRO A 323 -20.60 -7.03 20.62
CA PRO A 323 -19.21 -6.74 20.91
C PRO A 323 -19.00 -5.27 21.20
N ARG A 324 -18.16 -4.94 22.21
CA ARG A 324 -17.93 -3.56 22.64
C ARG A 324 -16.63 -3.01 22.06
N VAL A 325 -16.75 -1.96 21.26
CA VAL A 325 -15.63 -1.26 20.64
C VAL A 325 -15.21 -0.09 21.53
N GLU A 326 -13.93 0.02 21.85
CA GLU A 326 -13.36 1.09 22.65
C GLU A 326 -12.12 1.67 21.98
N ARG A 327 -11.97 3.00 22.01
CA ARG A 327 -10.75 3.66 21.61
C ARG A 327 -9.71 3.50 22.71
N LEU A 328 -8.63 2.79 22.41
CA LEU A 328 -7.56 2.52 23.38
C LEU A 328 -6.62 3.71 23.52
N LYS A 329 -6.21 4.30 22.38
CA LYS A 329 -5.30 5.44 22.36
C LYS A 329 -5.51 6.29 21.12
N SER A 330 -5.47 7.61 21.33
CA SER A 330 -5.43 8.61 20.25
C SER A 330 -4.28 9.58 20.50
N GLY A 331 -3.84 10.27 19.45
CA GLY A 331 -2.75 11.25 19.55
C GLY A 331 -2.43 11.89 18.21
N GLU A 332 -1.47 12.82 18.22
CA GLU A 332 -0.97 13.40 16.97
C GLU A 332 -0.15 12.36 16.19
N GLY A 333 -0.46 12.20 14.91
CA GLY A 333 0.17 11.25 14.00
C GLY A 333 -0.57 9.92 13.91
N CYS A 334 0.02 8.96 13.18
CA CYS A 334 -0.58 7.67 12.91
C CYS A 334 -0.01 6.60 13.83
N MET A 335 -0.88 5.89 14.56
CA MET A 335 -0.56 4.71 15.36
C MET A 335 -1.19 3.48 14.73
N TRP A 336 -0.38 2.48 14.45
CA TRP A 336 -0.86 1.27 13.78
C TRP A 336 -0.07 0.04 14.20
N HIS A 337 -0.54 -1.14 13.79
CA HIS A 337 0.08 -2.44 14.06
C HIS A 337 0.20 -2.78 15.56
N PRO A 338 -0.89 -2.65 16.37
CA PRO A 338 -0.84 -3.00 17.78
C PRO A 338 -0.70 -4.51 17.98
N LEU A 339 0.35 -4.92 18.70
CA LEU A 339 0.65 -6.31 19.04
C LEU A 339 0.83 -6.43 20.55
N ILE A 340 0.00 -7.24 21.19
CA ILE A 340 0.12 -7.52 22.62
C ILE A 340 1.19 -8.59 22.88
N SER A 341 1.94 -8.43 23.97
CA SER A 341 2.88 -9.45 24.44
C SER A 341 2.19 -10.74 24.89
N SER A 342 2.94 -11.86 24.86
CA SER A 342 2.40 -13.17 25.28
C SER A 342 1.91 -13.23 26.74
N ASP A 343 2.39 -12.33 27.61
CA ASP A 343 1.94 -12.19 28.99
C ASP A 343 0.77 -11.19 29.17
N GLY A 344 0.32 -10.56 28.07
CA GLY A 344 -0.80 -9.62 28.06
C GLY A 344 -0.54 -8.26 28.71
N ARG A 345 0.72 -7.94 29.09
CA ARG A 345 1.04 -6.72 29.85
C ARG A 345 1.60 -5.56 29.03
N TRP A 346 2.08 -5.83 27.82
CA TRP A 346 2.77 -4.84 27.00
C TRP A 346 2.21 -4.79 25.60
N LEU A 347 1.87 -3.60 25.11
CA LEU A 347 1.46 -3.38 23.75
C LEU A 347 2.60 -2.74 22.96
N ALA A 348 3.07 -3.43 21.93
CA ALA A 348 3.97 -2.87 20.92
C ALA A 348 3.15 -2.34 19.74
N PHE A 349 3.54 -1.21 19.17
CA PHE A 349 2.87 -0.63 18.01
C PHE A 349 3.80 0.32 17.26
N LEU A 350 3.44 0.70 16.06
CA LEU A 350 4.13 1.72 15.28
C LEU A 350 3.48 3.08 15.49
N TRP A 351 4.26 4.10 15.86
CA TRP A 351 3.82 5.49 15.94
C TRP A 351 4.63 6.32 14.95
N ASN A 352 3.99 6.79 13.88
CA ASN A 352 4.67 7.43 12.74
C ASN A 352 5.84 6.56 12.20
N ALA A 353 5.56 5.26 12.03
CA ALA A 353 6.52 4.23 11.64
C ALA A 353 7.63 3.92 12.67
N ILE A 354 7.69 4.56 13.82
CA ILE A 354 8.66 4.23 14.86
C ILE A 354 8.08 3.17 15.80
N PRO A 355 8.79 2.04 16.02
CA PRO A 355 8.40 1.04 17.00
C PRO A 355 8.35 1.61 18.41
N CYS A 356 7.19 1.48 19.05
CA CYS A 356 6.93 1.93 20.42
C CYS A 356 6.37 0.79 21.25
N ILE A 357 6.51 0.90 22.57
CA ILE A 357 5.90 0.00 23.56
C ILE A 357 5.25 0.80 24.66
N ALA A 358 4.14 0.28 25.19
CA ALA A 358 3.46 0.85 26.34
C ALA A 358 2.91 -0.25 27.25
N PRO A 359 2.77 -0.01 28.58
CA PRO A 359 2.07 -0.93 29.46
C PRO A 359 0.57 -0.98 29.12
N TYR A 360 0.03 -2.17 28.99
CA TYR A 360 -1.39 -2.38 28.75
C TYR A 360 -2.09 -2.79 30.07
N PRO A 361 -3.30 -2.29 30.40
CA PRO A 361 -4.14 -1.40 29.58
C PRO A 361 -3.89 0.10 29.79
N ALA A 362 -2.93 0.50 30.61
CA ALA A 362 -2.75 1.90 31.02
C ALA A 362 -2.38 2.85 29.87
N MET A 363 -1.53 2.43 28.94
CA MET A 363 -1.07 3.19 27.76
C MET A 363 -0.52 4.60 28.08
N ASP A 364 -0.04 4.82 29.31
CA ASP A 364 0.35 6.14 29.84
C ASP A 364 1.86 6.42 29.70
N GLN A 365 2.68 5.38 29.49
CA GLN A 365 4.14 5.46 29.39
C GLN A 365 4.61 4.88 28.06
N VAL A 366 4.28 5.56 26.94
CA VAL A 366 4.75 5.14 25.62
C VAL A 366 6.24 5.45 25.49
N GLN A 367 7.02 4.46 25.11
CA GLN A 367 8.45 4.60 24.89
C GLN A 367 8.81 4.10 23.48
N PRO A 368 9.54 4.89 22.68
CA PRO A 368 10.14 4.37 21.45
C PRO A 368 11.23 3.36 21.83
N VAL A 369 11.25 2.22 21.13
CA VAL A 369 12.23 1.15 21.39
C VAL A 369 13.45 1.25 20.48
N THR A 370 13.34 2.01 19.38
CA THR A 370 14.42 2.35 18.44
C THR A 370 14.05 3.67 17.74
N ASP A 371 15.02 4.28 17.07
CA ASP A 371 14.85 5.42 16.16
C ASP A 371 14.72 4.99 14.69
N GLN A 372 14.80 3.68 14.41
CA GLN A 372 14.66 3.13 13.07
C GLN A 372 13.18 3.01 12.70
N ALA A 373 12.83 3.49 11.51
CA ALA A 373 11.48 3.32 10.99
C ALA A 373 11.22 1.85 10.58
N ALA A 374 10.01 1.39 10.82
CA ALA A 374 9.57 0.04 10.53
C ALA A 374 8.23 0.00 9.82
N THR A 375 8.01 -1.05 9.05
CA THR A 375 6.76 -1.35 8.32
C THR A 375 5.96 -2.46 8.98
N SER A 376 6.58 -3.30 9.80
CA SER A 376 5.92 -4.42 10.48
C SER A 376 6.65 -4.76 11.78
N LEU A 377 5.92 -5.36 12.72
CA LEU A 377 6.43 -5.85 14.00
C LEU A 377 6.04 -7.32 14.20
N ALA A 378 6.82 -8.03 14.99
CA ALA A 378 6.46 -9.35 15.53
C ALA A 378 7.06 -9.52 16.93
N TRP A 379 6.25 -9.95 17.90
CA TRP A 379 6.79 -10.40 19.18
C TRP A 379 7.44 -11.76 19.05
N ASN A 380 8.62 -11.94 19.66
CA ASN A 380 9.07 -13.28 19.97
C ASN A 380 8.03 -13.93 20.91
N PRO A 381 7.55 -15.16 20.62
CA PRO A 381 6.53 -15.82 21.44
C PRO A 381 6.90 -15.95 22.93
N ASP A 382 8.19 -15.97 23.27
CA ASP A 382 8.66 -15.98 24.67
C ASP A 382 8.64 -14.61 25.36
N GLY A 383 8.30 -13.54 24.61
CA GLY A 383 8.22 -12.17 25.11
C GLY A 383 9.55 -11.47 25.34
N SER A 384 10.68 -12.10 24.97
CA SER A 384 12.04 -11.57 25.22
C SER A 384 12.46 -10.48 24.25
N SER A 385 11.84 -10.39 23.07
CA SER A 385 12.22 -9.44 22.03
C SER A 385 11.08 -9.09 21.10
N ILE A 386 11.24 -7.97 20.39
CA ILE A 386 10.43 -7.56 19.24
C ILE A 386 11.33 -7.61 18.02
N TYR A 387 10.87 -8.32 17.00
CA TYR A 387 11.39 -8.23 15.65
C TYR A 387 10.65 -7.15 14.88
N TYR A 388 11.35 -6.47 13.99
CA TYR A 388 10.72 -5.51 13.09
C TYR A 388 11.30 -5.58 11.69
N LEU A 389 10.48 -5.23 10.72
CA LEU A 389 10.86 -5.10 9.32
C LEU A 389 11.09 -3.61 9.04
N ASP A 390 12.30 -3.23 8.61
CA ASP A 390 12.60 -1.85 8.25
C ASP A 390 12.08 -1.49 6.85
N ASN A 391 12.20 -0.22 6.47
CA ASN A 391 11.77 0.28 5.15
C ASN A 391 12.59 -0.29 3.98
N TRP A 392 13.69 -0.98 4.26
CA TRP A 392 14.56 -1.58 3.26
C TRP A 392 14.31 -3.09 3.11
N GLY A 393 13.42 -3.64 3.93
CA GLY A 393 13.12 -5.05 3.98
C GLY A 393 14.12 -5.87 4.81
N ASN A 394 14.88 -5.27 5.73
CA ASN A 394 15.73 -6.00 6.66
C ASN A 394 14.98 -6.33 7.95
N ILE A 395 15.29 -7.46 8.57
CA ILE A 395 14.75 -7.85 9.87
C ILE A 395 15.74 -7.44 10.96
N GLY A 396 15.27 -6.63 11.88
CA GLY A 396 15.96 -6.24 13.09
C GLY A 396 15.32 -6.79 14.36
N GLU A 397 16.09 -6.89 15.42
CA GLU A 397 15.65 -7.35 16.75
C GLU A 397 15.98 -6.31 17.80
N ILE A 398 15.07 -6.16 18.75
CA ILE A 398 15.24 -5.39 19.97
C ILE A 398 14.93 -6.29 21.14
N GLU A 399 15.95 -6.66 21.93
CA GLU A 399 15.73 -7.40 23.16
C GLU A 399 15.08 -6.51 24.21
N ILE A 400 14.06 -7.04 24.87
CA ILE A 400 13.24 -6.33 25.85
C ILE A 400 13.36 -7.04 27.20
N GLN A 401 13.68 -6.28 28.22
CA GLN A 401 13.58 -6.72 29.61
C GLN A 401 12.49 -5.92 30.31
N THR A 402 11.45 -6.60 30.76
CA THR A 402 10.29 -5.98 31.42
C THR A 402 10.40 -5.94 32.94
N GLU A 403 11.28 -6.75 33.55
CA GLU A 403 11.48 -6.85 34.99
C GLU A 403 12.96 -6.58 35.36
N PRO A 404 13.29 -5.88 36.46
CA PRO A 404 12.39 -5.18 37.40
C PRO A 404 11.89 -3.85 36.84
N THR A 405 12.42 -3.37 35.73
CA THR A 405 12.03 -2.15 35.02
C THR A 405 12.17 -2.37 33.52
N LEU A 406 11.27 -1.75 32.75
CA LEU A 406 11.35 -1.79 31.28
C LEU A 406 12.69 -1.23 30.80
N SER A 407 13.41 -2.00 30.03
CA SER A 407 14.68 -1.61 29.39
C SER A 407 14.88 -2.33 28.06
N PHE A 408 15.64 -1.73 27.18
CA PHE A 408 15.89 -2.23 25.83
C PHE A 408 17.40 -2.38 25.61
N ARG A 409 17.80 -3.42 24.90
CA ARG A 409 19.14 -3.47 24.34
C ARG A 409 19.20 -2.74 23.00
N PRO A 410 20.39 -2.23 22.63
CA PRO A 410 20.55 -1.65 21.30
C PRO A 410 20.11 -2.62 20.20
N TYR A 411 19.57 -2.05 19.13
CA TYR A 411 19.22 -2.75 17.91
C TYR A 411 20.29 -3.74 17.44
N ARG A 412 19.86 -4.92 17.04
CA ARG A 412 20.67 -5.93 16.36
C ARG A 412 20.05 -6.25 15.00
N GLY A 413 20.81 -6.06 13.91
CA GLY A 413 20.41 -6.60 12.60
C GLY A 413 20.41 -8.12 12.65
N VAL A 414 19.31 -8.75 12.23
CA VAL A 414 19.17 -10.21 12.21
C VAL A 414 19.39 -10.72 10.79
N LEU A 415 18.63 -10.23 9.83
CA LEU A 415 18.71 -10.63 8.44
C LEU A 415 18.67 -9.41 7.53
N GLY A 416 19.61 -9.36 6.57
CA GLY A 416 19.52 -8.44 5.44
C GLY A 416 18.75 -9.08 4.31
N GLY A 417 17.80 -8.34 3.72
CA GLY A 417 16.99 -8.84 2.62
C GLY A 417 16.05 -7.79 2.05
N THR A 418 15.16 -8.23 1.17
CA THR A 418 14.07 -7.44 0.61
C THR A 418 12.76 -8.13 0.97
N PHE A 419 12.48 -8.17 2.26
CA PHE A 419 11.28 -8.82 2.79
C PHE A 419 10.13 -7.81 2.87
N ASP A 420 8.91 -8.22 2.47
CA ASP A 420 7.72 -7.37 2.48
C ASP A 420 6.73 -7.70 3.58
N SER A 421 6.82 -8.89 4.18
CA SER A 421 5.95 -9.34 5.26
C SER A 421 6.75 -10.01 6.35
N LEU A 422 6.29 -9.93 7.58
CA LEU A 422 6.94 -10.53 8.74
C LEU A 422 5.89 -11.17 9.65
N ASP A 423 6.03 -12.46 9.86
CA ASP A 423 5.41 -13.20 10.96
C ASP A 423 6.44 -14.17 11.53
N ILE A 424 6.18 -14.76 12.69
CA ILE A 424 7.13 -15.63 13.39
C ILE A 424 6.48 -16.97 13.74
N THR A 425 7.25 -18.06 13.64
CA THR A 425 6.77 -19.39 14.06
C THR A 425 6.49 -19.44 15.55
N PRO A 426 5.52 -20.27 16.01
CA PRO A 426 5.17 -20.37 17.43
C PRO A 426 6.33 -20.78 18.35
N ASP A 427 7.36 -21.43 17.81
CA ASP A 427 8.60 -21.77 18.55
C ASP A 427 9.64 -20.66 18.55
N GLY A 428 9.36 -19.53 17.88
CA GLY A 428 10.25 -18.35 17.82
C GLY A 428 11.49 -18.50 16.98
N LYS A 429 11.64 -19.60 16.18
CA LYS A 429 12.90 -19.93 15.53
C LYS A 429 13.01 -19.52 14.07
N ARG A 430 11.89 -19.30 13.41
CA ARG A 430 11.86 -18.95 12.00
C ARG A 430 10.87 -17.81 11.73
N PHE A 431 11.17 -17.01 10.75
CA PHE A 431 10.31 -15.97 10.23
C PHE A 431 9.57 -16.47 9.00
N LEU A 432 8.27 -16.21 8.92
CA LEU A 432 7.50 -16.34 7.69
C LEU A 432 7.57 -14.99 6.97
N VAL A 433 8.13 -14.99 5.77
CA VAL A 433 8.37 -13.76 5.00
C VAL A 433 7.99 -13.93 3.54
N ILE A 434 7.66 -12.81 2.90
CA ILE A 434 7.65 -12.68 1.45
C ILE A 434 8.98 -12.05 1.06
N LYS A 435 9.78 -12.77 0.27
CA LYS A 435 10.99 -12.22 -0.31
C LYS A 435 10.68 -11.67 -1.70
N THR A 436 10.84 -10.38 -1.86
CA THR A 436 10.74 -9.73 -3.17
C THR A 436 12.15 -9.56 -3.70
N GLU A 437 12.53 -10.34 -4.69
CA GLU A 437 13.80 -10.07 -5.35
C GLU A 437 13.68 -8.72 -6.05
N LEU A 438 14.60 -7.82 -5.75
CA LEU A 438 14.79 -6.63 -6.55
C LEU A 438 14.99 -7.13 -7.98
N GLY A 439 14.18 -6.66 -8.94
CA GLY A 439 14.40 -6.96 -10.35
C GLY A 439 15.87 -6.72 -10.69
N GLU A 440 16.37 -7.38 -11.75
CA GLU A 440 17.76 -7.18 -12.15
C GLU A 440 18.10 -5.69 -12.17
N PRO A 441 19.23 -5.29 -11.58
CA PRO A 441 19.59 -3.88 -11.56
C PRO A 441 19.65 -3.33 -13.00
N ILE A 442 19.33 -2.06 -13.14
CA ILE A 442 19.56 -1.34 -14.39
C ILE A 442 21.04 -1.51 -14.72
N THR A 443 21.33 -2.20 -15.81
CA THR A 443 22.69 -2.46 -16.25
C THR A 443 23.20 -1.36 -17.18
N GLU A 444 22.30 -0.68 -17.86
CA GLU A 444 22.60 0.37 -18.82
C GLU A 444 21.53 1.47 -18.77
N LEU A 445 21.95 2.73 -18.90
CA LEU A 445 21.07 3.81 -19.27
C LEU A 445 21.16 4.00 -20.80
N VAL A 446 20.03 3.83 -21.46
CA VAL A 446 19.91 4.02 -22.89
C VAL A 446 19.37 5.40 -23.18
N VAL A 447 20.01 6.13 -24.08
CA VAL A 447 19.61 7.45 -24.55
C VAL A 447 19.22 7.33 -26.01
N VAL A 448 17.98 7.71 -26.34
CA VAL A 448 17.45 7.70 -27.70
C VAL A 448 17.21 9.15 -28.13
N GLU A 449 18.06 9.65 -29.00
CA GLU A 449 17.90 10.99 -29.57
C GLU A 449 16.81 11.01 -30.65
N ASN A 450 16.14 12.15 -30.82
CA ASN A 450 15.08 12.36 -31.81
C ASN A 450 13.90 11.36 -31.68
N TRP A 451 13.62 10.86 -30.52
CA TRP A 451 12.57 9.88 -30.26
C TRP A 451 11.17 10.39 -30.67
N PHE A 452 10.93 11.70 -30.64
CA PHE A 452 9.66 12.28 -31.10
C PHE A 452 9.40 12.06 -32.59
N GLU A 453 10.43 11.95 -33.43
CA GLU A 453 10.26 11.61 -34.84
C GLU A 453 9.84 10.13 -34.99
N GLU A 454 10.34 9.28 -34.08
CA GLU A 454 9.92 7.88 -34.05
C GLU A 454 8.46 7.74 -33.56
N LEU A 455 8.04 8.50 -32.54
CA LEU A 455 6.63 8.56 -32.09
C LEU A 455 5.71 8.94 -33.25
N LYS A 456 6.01 10.02 -33.98
CA LYS A 456 5.24 10.46 -35.15
C LYS A 456 5.14 9.38 -36.24
N ARG A 457 6.18 8.57 -36.38
CA ARG A 457 6.22 7.47 -37.35
C ARG A 457 5.41 6.25 -36.87
N LYS A 458 5.53 5.86 -35.59
CA LYS A 458 4.86 4.70 -35.00
C LYS A 458 3.38 4.97 -34.75
N ALA A 459 3.06 6.14 -34.28
CA ALA A 459 1.72 6.58 -33.87
C ALA A 459 1.37 7.93 -34.53
N PRO A 460 1.16 7.99 -35.88
CA PRO A 460 0.91 9.27 -36.54
C PRO A 460 -0.39 9.90 -36.02
N PRO A 461 -0.38 11.20 -35.63
CA PRO A 461 -1.61 11.89 -35.28
C PRO A 461 -2.53 11.93 -36.49
N SER A 462 -3.81 11.62 -36.28
CA SER A 462 -4.82 11.75 -37.33
C SER A 462 -4.94 13.23 -37.71
N ARG A 463 -5.05 13.50 -39.00
CA ARG A 463 -5.18 14.86 -39.56
C ARG A 463 -6.54 15.44 -39.29
#